data_054060ae043bb3a08c5c65583348c3f5
#
_entry.id   054060ae043bb3a08c5c65583348c3f5
#
_cell.length_a   1.000
_cell.length_b   1.000
_cell.length_c   1.000
_cell.angle_alpha   90.00
_cell.angle_beta   90.00
_cell.angle_gamma   90.00
#
_symmetry.space_group_name_H-M   'P 1'
#
loop_
_entity.id
_entity.type
_entity.pdbx_description
1 polymer ?
#
loop_
_entity_poly.entity_id
_entity_poly.type
_entity_poly.pdbx_seq_one_letter_code
_entity_poly.pdbx_strand_id
1 'polypeptide(L)'
;MKLEDLGYNPELEKFRIENNLQDFDIGRVVSEHKERYIVKTDTGEFEAEITGNLRFSSIHREDFPAVGDWVAVTKFDSGTAIIHKVLPRFSIISRQHVGQSGEKQIIATNIDFALLVQAVDRDFNINRLERYLTICYSSNVSPVIVLTKIDLIDEHRTVELLDKIKARINNVPIVAISNESQDGYDKIKAIIKKGKTYCMLGSSGVGKSTLINNLSGKSIMRTDTISQST
;
A
#
# COMPACT_ATOMS: atom_id res chain seq x y z
N MET A 1 -16.58 -2.29 -12.36
CA MET A 1 -15.96 -1.30 -11.46
C MET A 1 -15.25 -0.29 -12.34
N LYS A 2 -15.29 1.02 -12.04
CA LYS A 2 -14.59 2.01 -12.87
C LYS A 2 -13.11 2.06 -12.50
N LEU A 3 -12.24 2.41 -13.46
CA LEU A 3 -10.78 2.52 -13.21
C LEU A 3 -10.46 3.62 -12.20
N GLU A 4 -11.26 4.69 -12.16
CA GLU A 4 -11.12 5.78 -11.18
C GLU A 4 -11.35 5.29 -9.75
N ASP A 5 -12.17 4.24 -9.56
CA ASP A 5 -12.38 3.61 -8.25
C ASP A 5 -11.10 2.90 -7.76
N LEU A 6 -10.21 2.54 -8.67
CA LEU A 6 -8.89 1.97 -8.39
C LEU A 6 -7.78 3.04 -8.33
N GLY A 7 -8.10 4.31 -8.60
CA GLY A 7 -7.15 5.42 -8.55
C GLY A 7 -6.58 5.84 -9.91
N TYR A 8 -7.17 5.41 -11.04
CA TYR A 8 -6.83 5.94 -12.35
C TYR A 8 -7.17 7.43 -12.40
N ASN A 9 -6.29 8.24 -12.96
CA ASN A 9 -6.39 9.69 -12.90
C ASN A 9 -6.08 10.37 -14.26
N PRO A 10 -6.39 11.67 -14.41
CA PRO A 10 -6.15 12.40 -15.66
C PRO A 10 -4.69 12.45 -16.12
N GLU A 11 -3.72 12.36 -15.21
CA GLU A 11 -2.29 12.37 -15.57
C GLU A 11 -1.90 11.05 -16.27
N LEU A 12 -2.43 9.93 -15.79
CA LEU A 12 -2.25 8.62 -16.44
C LEU A 12 -2.94 8.59 -17.80
N GLU A 13 -4.15 9.16 -17.92
CA GLU A 13 -4.84 9.25 -19.20
C GLU A 13 -4.08 10.15 -20.19
N LYS A 14 -3.56 11.28 -19.74
CA LYS A 14 -2.71 12.15 -20.56
C LYS A 14 -1.49 11.38 -21.09
N PHE A 15 -0.78 10.66 -20.21
CA PHE A 15 0.35 9.83 -20.62
C PHE A 15 -0.05 8.77 -21.66
N ARG A 16 -1.21 8.12 -21.46
CA ARG A 16 -1.76 7.13 -22.39
C ARG A 16 -1.93 7.70 -23.80
N ILE A 17 -2.49 8.91 -23.89
CA ILE A 17 -2.71 9.61 -25.15
C ILE A 17 -1.37 10.01 -25.81
N GLU A 18 -0.47 10.63 -25.05
CA GLU A 18 0.82 11.11 -25.54
C GLU A 18 1.74 9.98 -26.03
N ASN A 19 1.54 8.74 -25.53
CA ASN A 19 2.34 7.56 -25.89
C ASN A 19 1.62 6.63 -26.89
N ASN A 20 0.51 7.03 -27.50
CA ASN A 20 -0.27 6.24 -28.45
C ASN A 20 -0.71 4.87 -27.90
N LEU A 21 -1.18 4.87 -26.65
CA LEU A 21 -1.64 3.64 -25.96
C LEU A 21 -3.17 3.49 -25.94
N GLN A 22 -3.90 4.23 -26.79
CA GLN A 22 -5.38 4.24 -26.80
C GLN A 22 -5.98 2.89 -27.23
N ASP A 23 -5.24 2.13 -28.06
CA ASP A 23 -5.68 0.81 -28.54
C ASP A 23 -5.52 -0.30 -27.47
N PHE A 24 -4.88 0.00 -26.36
CA PHE A 24 -4.73 -0.92 -25.26
C PHE A 24 -5.74 -0.66 -24.15
N ASP A 25 -6.18 -1.73 -23.51
CA ASP A 25 -6.90 -1.64 -22.25
C ASP A 25 -5.96 -1.18 -21.13
N ILE A 26 -6.52 -0.53 -20.12
CA ILE A 26 -5.77 -0.14 -18.93
C ILE A 26 -6.19 -1.01 -17.75
N GLY A 27 -5.19 -1.46 -17.01
CA GLY A 27 -5.41 -2.22 -15.78
C GLY A 27 -4.40 -1.86 -14.70
N ARG A 28 -4.71 -2.28 -13.49
CA ARG A 28 -3.84 -2.11 -12.32
C ARG A 28 -3.31 -3.46 -11.85
N VAL A 29 -2.01 -3.58 -11.65
CA VAL A 29 -1.38 -4.78 -11.09
C VAL A 29 -1.78 -4.89 -9.62
N VAL A 30 -2.49 -5.96 -9.25
CA VAL A 30 -2.96 -6.22 -7.88
C VAL A 30 -2.18 -7.34 -7.20
N SER A 31 -1.48 -8.18 -7.96
CA SER A 31 -0.61 -9.23 -7.44
C SER A 31 0.55 -9.51 -8.42
N GLU A 32 1.70 -9.90 -7.88
CA GLU A 32 2.87 -10.34 -8.64
C GLU A 32 3.44 -11.60 -7.98
N HIS A 33 3.69 -12.63 -8.78
CA HIS A 33 4.36 -13.85 -8.34
C HIS A 33 5.22 -14.43 -9.47
N LYS A 34 6.55 -14.37 -9.34
CA LYS A 34 7.51 -14.94 -10.31
C LYS A 34 7.23 -14.51 -11.75
N GLU A 35 7.09 -13.20 -11.98
CA GLU A 35 6.80 -12.60 -13.30
C GLU A 35 5.42 -12.95 -13.89
N ARG A 36 4.53 -13.51 -13.09
CA ARG A 36 3.10 -13.60 -13.38
C ARG A 36 2.38 -12.54 -12.57
N TYR A 37 1.44 -11.89 -13.20
CA TYR A 37 0.73 -10.75 -12.65
C TYR A 37 -0.77 -11.01 -12.65
N ILE A 38 -1.46 -10.51 -11.65
CA ILE A 38 -2.90 -10.34 -11.73
C ILE A 38 -3.15 -8.86 -11.99
N VAL A 39 -3.82 -8.58 -13.11
CA VAL A 39 -4.17 -7.23 -13.53
C VAL A 39 -5.67 -7.04 -13.41
N LYS A 40 -6.08 -6.02 -12.68
CA LYS A 40 -7.47 -5.64 -12.53
C LYS A 40 -7.82 -4.53 -13.49
N THR A 41 -8.81 -4.78 -14.33
CA THR A 41 -9.36 -3.83 -15.31
C THR A 41 -10.78 -3.42 -14.91
N ASP A 42 -11.43 -2.62 -15.71
CA ASP A 42 -12.85 -2.28 -15.58
C ASP A 42 -13.78 -3.47 -15.74
N THR A 43 -13.38 -4.46 -16.56
CA THR A 43 -14.17 -5.66 -16.90
C THR A 43 -13.91 -6.85 -16.01
N GLY A 44 -12.78 -6.90 -15.28
CA GLY A 44 -12.45 -8.03 -14.41
C GLY A 44 -10.98 -8.13 -14.06
N GLU A 45 -10.59 -9.29 -13.52
CA GLU A 45 -9.22 -9.63 -13.20
C GLU A 45 -8.70 -10.63 -14.24
N PHE A 46 -7.46 -10.44 -14.68
CA PHE A 46 -6.79 -11.22 -15.71
C PHE A 46 -5.42 -11.69 -15.22
N GLU A 47 -5.10 -12.94 -15.48
CA GLU A 47 -3.72 -13.41 -15.36
C GLU A 47 -2.91 -12.81 -16.51
N ALA A 48 -1.79 -12.16 -16.19
CA ALA A 48 -1.02 -11.42 -17.18
C ALA A 48 0.47 -11.80 -17.14
N GLU A 49 1.07 -11.78 -18.33
CA GLU A 49 2.51 -11.88 -18.54
C GLU A 49 3.00 -10.66 -19.31
N ILE A 50 4.30 -10.37 -19.23
CA ILE A 50 4.91 -9.27 -19.97
C ILE A 50 5.26 -9.70 -21.40
N THR A 51 5.22 -8.75 -22.34
CA THR A 51 5.74 -9.00 -23.70
C THR A 51 7.23 -9.32 -23.67
N GLY A 52 7.69 -10.09 -24.66
CA GLY A 52 9.13 -10.31 -24.88
C GLY A 52 9.91 -8.99 -25.08
N ASN A 53 9.29 -7.99 -25.72
CA ASN A 53 9.89 -6.66 -25.93
C ASN A 53 10.09 -5.93 -24.60
N LEU A 54 9.08 -5.93 -23.71
CA LEU A 54 9.20 -5.33 -22.37
C LEU A 54 10.28 -6.06 -21.56
N ARG A 55 10.34 -7.39 -21.62
CA ARG A 55 11.38 -8.19 -20.95
C ARG A 55 12.78 -7.85 -21.47
N PHE A 56 12.94 -7.71 -22.77
CA PHE A 56 14.24 -7.42 -23.40
C PHE A 56 14.72 -5.98 -23.15
N SER A 57 13.79 -5.02 -23.08
CA SER A 57 14.10 -3.61 -22.81
C SER A 57 14.33 -3.31 -21.31
N SER A 58 13.91 -4.19 -20.42
CA SER A 58 14.10 -4.05 -18.99
C SER A 58 15.52 -4.43 -18.59
N ILE A 59 16.29 -3.45 -18.10
CA ILE A 59 17.68 -3.63 -17.67
C ILE A 59 17.74 -3.92 -16.18
N HIS A 60 16.88 -3.25 -15.41
CA HIS A 60 16.82 -3.36 -13.97
C HIS A 60 15.50 -3.99 -13.52
N ARG A 61 15.51 -4.57 -12.32
CA ARG A 61 14.29 -5.13 -11.73
C ARG A 61 13.19 -4.07 -11.53
N GLU A 62 13.57 -2.81 -11.41
CA GLU A 62 12.66 -1.67 -11.28
C GLU A 62 11.87 -1.38 -12.56
N ASP A 63 12.30 -1.90 -13.72
CA ASP A 63 11.62 -1.71 -15.01
C ASP A 63 10.42 -2.66 -15.18
N PHE A 64 10.38 -3.73 -14.39
CA PHE A 64 9.28 -4.69 -14.42
C PHE A 64 8.04 -4.16 -13.68
N PRO A 65 6.85 -4.64 -14.07
CA PRO A 65 5.63 -4.30 -13.33
C PRO A 65 5.72 -4.73 -11.86
N ALA A 66 5.17 -3.92 -10.98
CA ALA A 66 5.07 -4.19 -9.54
C ALA A 66 3.63 -3.98 -9.06
N VAL A 67 3.32 -4.49 -7.88
CA VAL A 67 1.98 -4.28 -7.28
C VAL A 67 1.68 -2.79 -7.13
N GLY A 68 0.54 -2.37 -7.66
CA GLY A 68 0.09 -0.98 -7.70
C GLY A 68 0.34 -0.27 -9.03
N ASP A 69 1.14 -0.85 -9.94
CA ASP A 69 1.39 -0.24 -11.25
C ASP A 69 0.14 -0.22 -12.13
N TRP A 70 0.03 0.86 -12.87
CA TRP A 70 -0.88 0.95 -14.01
C TRP A 70 -0.17 0.46 -15.26
N VAL A 71 -0.86 -0.37 -16.03
CA VAL A 71 -0.29 -1.04 -17.20
C VAL A 71 -1.24 -0.99 -18.39
N ALA A 72 -0.65 -0.87 -19.59
CA ALA A 72 -1.35 -1.05 -20.86
C ALA A 72 -1.34 -2.53 -21.22
N VAL A 73 -2.50 -3.12 -21.46
CA VAL A 73 -2.65 -4.55 -21.68
C VAL A 73 -3.50 -4.87 -22.91
N THR A 74 -3.25 -6.01 -23.53
CA THR A 74 -4.21 -6.67 -24.42
C THR A 74 -4.86 -7.83 -23.68
N LYS A 75 -6.20 -7.83 -23.61
CA LYS A 75 -6.99 -8.89 -22.97
C LYS A 75 -7.37 -9.96 -23.98
N PHE A 76 -7.50 -11.19 -23.50
CA PHE A 76 -7.97 -12.35 -24.28
C PHE A 76 -9.17 -12.99 -23.57
N ASP A 77 -10.04 -13.65 -24.34
CA ASP A 77 -11.28 -14.28 -23.84
C ASP A 77 -11.03 -15.40 -22.79
N SER A 78 -9.83 -15.92 -22.74
CA SER A 78 -9.41 -16.95 -21.77
C SER A 78 -9.20 -16.44 -20.34
N GLY A 79 -9.44 -15.15 -20.06
CA GLY A 79 -9.14 -14.54 -18.76
C GLY A 79 -7.65 -14.21 -18.59
N THR A 80 -6.90 -14.19 -19.69
CA THR A 80 -5.47 -13.85 -19.73
C THR A 80 -5.24 -12.50 -20.37
N ALA A 81 -4.10 -11.89 -20.10
CA ALA A 81 -3.69 -10.63 -20.70
C ALA A 81 -2.18 -10.57 -20.95
N ILE A 82 -1.76 -9.67 -21.82
CA ILE A 82 -0.35 -9.37 -22.06
C ILE A 82 -0.09 -7.90 -21.71
N ILE A 83 0.91 -7.66 -20.86
CA ILE A 83 1.36 -6.31 -20.47
C ILE A 83 2.35 -5.80 -21.51
N HIS A 84 2.05 -4.67 -22.12
CA HIS A 84 2.88 -4.01 -23.12
C HIS A 84 3.71 -2.86 -22.55
N LYS A 85 3.17 -2.12 -21.58
CA LYS A 85 3.81 -0.92 -21.03
C LYS A 85 3.40 -0.71 -19.59
N VAL A 86 4.36 -0.28 -18.76
CA VAL A 86 4.10 0.26 -17.43
C VAL A 86 3.91 1.77 -17.57
N LEU A 87 2.85 2.31 -16.98
CA LEU A 87 2.56 3.75 -16.94
C LEU A 87 3.38 4.42 -15.83
N PRO A 88 3.53 5.75 -15.83
CA PRO A 88 4.29 6.47 -14.81
C PRO A 88 3.85 6.18 -13.39
N ARG A 89 4.84 6.09 -12.50
CA ARG A 89 4.66 5.89 -11.06
C ARG A 89 4.79 7.23 -10.36
N PHE A 90 3.81 7.61 -9.54
CA PHE A 90 3.92 8.83 -8.73
C PHE A 90 4.54 8.57 -7.34
N SER A 91 4.53 7.32 -6.88
CA SER A 91 5.20 6.91 -5.65
C SER A 91 5.76 5.49 -5.78
N ILE A 92 6.88 5.21 -5.10
CA ILE A 92 7.55 3.91 -5.14
C ILE A 92 8.03 3.58 -3.72
N ILE A 93 7.49 2.50 -3.14
CA ILE A 93 8.01 1.93 -1.90
C ILE A 93 8.93 0.77 -2.26
N SER A 94 10.20 0.87 -1.90
CA SER A 94 11.21 -0.16 -2.16
C SER A 94 11.98 -0.52 -0.91
N ARG A 95 12.63 -1.67 -0.93
CA ARG A 95 13.61 -2.10 0.07
C ARG A 95 14.89 -2.56 -0.62
N GLN A 96 16.02 -2.45 0.08
CA GLN A 96 17.24 -3.07 -0.39
C GLN A 96 17.11 -4.60 -0.36
N HIS A 97 17.54 -5.25 -1.42
CA HIS A 97 17.54 -6.71 -1.47
C HIS A 97 18.62 -7.27 -0.53
N VAL A 98 18.23 -8.21 0.34
CA VAL A 98 19.17 -8.89 1.22
C VAL A 98 19.93 -9.92 0.39
N GLY A 99 21.23 -9.67 0.11
CA GLY A 99 22.13 -10.65 -0.55
C GLY A 99 22.75 -10.23 -1.89
N GLN A 100 22.28 -9.17 -2.53
CA GLN A 100 22.95 -8.58 -3.70
C GLN A 100 23.14 -7.09 -3.45
N SER A 101 24.40 -6.65 -3.43
CA SER A 101 24.75 -5.26 -3.18
C SER A 101 24.24 -4.37 -4.33
N GLY A 102 23.27 -3.50 -4.03
CA GLY A 102 22.84 -2.43 -4.91
C GLY A 102 21.47 -2.58 -5.56
N GLU A 103 20.86 -3.76 -5.63
CA GLU A 103 19.51 -3.90 -6.20
C GLU A 103 18.41 -3.52 -5.21
N LYS A 104 17.54 -2.62 -5.63
CA LYS A 104 16.31 -2.28 -4.91
C LYS A 104 15.18 -3.17 -5.38
N GLN A 105 14.44 -3.74 -4.44
CA GLN A 105 13.19 -4.44 -4.74
C GLN A 105 12.02 -3.48 -4.52
N ILE A 106 11.26 -3.22 -5.56
CA ILE A 106 9.98 -2.51 -5.42
C ILE A 106 9.00 -3.42 -4.68
N ILE A 107 8.38 -2.88 -3.63
CA ILE A 107 7.34 -3.57 -2.85
C ILE A 107 5.97 -3.19 -3.39
N ALA A 108 5.74 -1.89 -3.61
CA ALA A 108 4.49 -1.38 -4.14
C ALA A 108 4.69 0.01 -4.74
N THR A 109 3.80 0.37 -5.66
CA THR A 109 3.81 1.65 -6.38
C THR A 109 2.45 2.34 -6.31
N ASN A 110 2.42 3.60 -6.68
CA ASN A 110 1.19 4.39 -6.78
C ASN A 110 0.36 4.36 -5.48
N ILE A 111 1.06 4.50 -4.35
CA ILE A 111 0.51 4.60 -3.01
C ILE A 111 0.28 6.07 -2.67
N ASP A 112 -0.94 6.44 -2.29
CA ASP A 112 -1.27 7.80 -1.83
C ASP A 112 -0.92 7.98 -0.35
N PHE A 113 -1.28 7.01 0.50
CA PHE A 113 -1.15 7.11 1.95
C PHE A 113 -0.50 5.86 2.56
N ALA A 114 0.31 6.06 3.59
CA ALA A 114 0.81 4.99 4.44
C ALA A 114 0.24 5.12 5.86
N LEU A 115 -0.47 4.09 6.31
CA LEU A 115 -0.90 3.96 7.68
C LEU A 115 0.27 3.39 8.49
N LEU A 116 0.90 4.22 9.32
CA LEU A 116 2.00 3.84 10.20
C LEU A 116 1.41 3.27 11.50
N VAL A 117 1.23 1.93 11.51
CA VAL A 117 0.51 1.23 12.56
C VAL A 117 1.46 0.84 13.68
N GLN A 118 1.16 1.29 14.91
CA GLN A 118 1.92 0.96 16.09
C GLN A 118 0.99 0.71 17.29
N ALA A 119 1.23 -0.38 18.02
CA ALA A 119 0.51 -0.65 19.25
C ALA A 119 1.02 0.22 20.40
N VAL A 120 0.13 0.60 21.32
CA VAL A 120 0.46 1.42 22.51
C VAL A 120 1.06 0.61 23.66
N ASP A 121 1.18 -0.70 23.48
CA ASP A 121 1.79 -1.62 24.45
C ASP A 121 3.31 -1.50 24.52
N ARG A 122 3.98 -2.55 25.07
CA ARG A 122 5.45 -2.62 25.25
C ARG A 122 6.28 -2.34 23.99
N ASP A 123 5.67 -2.48 22.81
CA ASP A 123 6.33 -2.27 21.53
C ASP A 123 6.31 -0.82 21.03
N PHE A 124 5.70 0.12 21.77
CA PHE A 124 5.66 1.53 21.35
C PHE A 124 7.07 2.12 21.25
N ASN A 125 7.42 2.59 20.06
CA ASN A 125 8.75 3.17 19.78
C ASN A 125 8.66 4.33 18.77
N ILE A 126 8.85 5.55 19.27
CA ILE A 126 8.76 6.75 18.44
C ILE A 126 9.84 6.81 17.34
N ASN A 127 11.05 6.27 17.58
CA ASN A 127 12.11 6.24 16.57
C ASN A 127 11.74 5.30 15.41
N ARG A 128 10.88 4.32 15.64
CA ARG A 128 10.33 3.47 14.58
C ARG A 128 9.35 4.24 13.71
N LEU A 129 8.51 5.09 14.30
CA LEU A 129 7.64 6.00 13.55
C LEU A 129 8.46 6.94 12.67
N GLU A 130 9.51 7.56 13.19
CA GLU A 130 10.40 8.46 12.43
C GLU A 130 11.06 7.75 11.24
N ARG A 131 11.49 6.49 11.40
CA ARG A 131 12.00 5.68 10.26
C ARG A 131 10.94 5.44 9.20
N TYR A 132 9.70 5.14 9.59
CA TYR A 132 8.61 4.97 8.64
C TYR A 132 8.26 6.28 7.94
N LEU A 133 8.29 7.41 8.65
CA LEU A 133 8.12 8.75 8.05
C LEU A 133 9.17 9.04 7.00
N THR A 134 10.44 8.69 7.27
CA THR A 134 11.52 8.83 6.30
C THR A 134 11.23 8.03 5.02
N ILE A 135 10.74 6.79 5.15
CA ILE A 135 10.34 5.97 4.00
C ILE A 135 9.18 6.64 3.24
N CYS A 136 8.16 7.12 3.94
CA CYS A 136 7.02 7.77 3.31
C CYS A 136 7.45 9.01 2.50
N TYR A 137 8.21 9.91 3.11
CA TYR A 137 8.64 11.16 2.46
C TYR A 137 9.58 10.90 1.28
N SER A 138 10.53 9.96 1.43
CA SER A 138 11.42 9.58 0.33
C SER A 138 10.71 8.88 -0.83
N SER A 139 9.53 8.32 -0.58
CA SER A 139 8.69 7.60 -1.56
C SER A 139 7.53 8.44 -2.11
N ASN A 140 7.41 9.72 -1.73
CA ASN A 140 6.29 10.60 -2.09
C ASN A 140 4.92 10.03 -1.63
N VAL A 141 4.86 9.47 -0.41
CA VAL A 141 3.66 8.88 0.20
C VAL A 141 3.26 9.68 1.44
N SER A 142 1.98 10.04 1.56
CA SER A 142 1.47 10.80 2.70
C SER A 142 1.30 9.89 3.94
N PRO A 143 1.96 10.15 5.08
CA PRO A 143 1.85 9.32 6.27
C PRO A 143 0.61 9.66 7.11
N VAL A 144 0.05 8.63 7.76
CA VAL A 144 -0.94 8.74 8.83
C VAL A 144 -0.52 7.81 9.95
N ILE A 145 -0.36 8.32 11.16
CA ILE A 145 -0.02 7.49 12.33
C ILE A 145 -1.30 6.87 12.88
N VAL A 146 -1.29 5.55 13.09
CA VAL A 146 -2.39 4.80 13.67
C VAL A 146 -1.90 4.09 14.93
N LEU A 147 -2.35 4.56 16.09
CA LEU A 147 -2.09 3.90 17.37
C LEU A 147 -3.19 2.87 17.61
N THR A 148 -2.81 1.61 17.79
CA THR A 148 -3.74 0.50 18.02
C THR A 148 -3.67 0.02 19.47
N LYS A 149 -4.65 -0.80 19.87
CA LYS A 149 -4.74 -1.41 21.21
C LYS A 149 -4.88 -0.39 22.34
N ILE A 150 -5.58 0.74 22.10
CA ILE A 150 -5.78 1.75 23.13
C ILE A 150 -6.64 1.22 24.30
N ASP A 151 -7.36 0.13 24.11
CA ASP A 151 -8.08 -0.62 25.15
C ASP A 151 -7.16 -1.21 26.24
N LEU A 152 -5.86 -1.33 25.97
CA LEU A 152 -4.88 -1.85 26.95
C LEU A 152 -4.33 -0.76 27.90
N ILE A 153 -4.66 0.50 27.70
CA ILE A 153 -4.18 1.62 28.50
C ILE A 153 -5.34 2.57 28.84
N ASP A 154 -5.20 3.34 29.90
CA ASP A 154 -6.18 4.35 30.27
C ASP A 154 -6.12 5.60 29.38
N GLU A 155 -7.12 6.47 29.52
CA GLU A 155 -7.24 7.69 28.74
C GLU A 155 -6.07 8.66 29.00
N HIS A 156 -5.61 8.78 30.24
CA HIS A 156 -4.48 9.63 30.62
C HIS A 156 -3.22 9.22 29.86
N ARG A 157 -2.93 7.92 29.86
CA ARG A 157 -1.77 7.37 29.14
C ARG A 157 -1.90 7.54 27.63
N THR A 158 -3.11 7.44 27.09
CA THR A 158 -3.35 7.70 25.67
C THR A 158 -3.01 9.15 25.31
N VAL A 159 -3.46 10.12 26.11
CA VAL A 159 -3.14 11.54 25.92
C VAL A 159 -1.64 11.81 26.01
N GLU A 160 -0.96 11.26 27.04
CA GLU A 160 0.51 11.38 27.15
C GLU A 160 1.24 10.88 25.91
N LEU A 161 0.85 9.74 25.34
CA LEU A 161 1.45 9.20 24.13
C LEU A 161 1.21 10.09 22.93
N LEU A 162 0.00 10.60 22.75
CA LEU A 162 -0.33 11.55 21.69
C LEU A 162 0.52 12.82 21.78
N ASP A 163 0.66 13.38 22.98
CA ASP A 163 1.45 14.60 23.19
C ASP A 163 2.95 14.35 22.98
N LYS A 164 3.46 13.20 23.40
CA LYS A 164 4.82 12.76 23.12
C LYS A 164 5.10 12.63 21.63
N ILE A 165 4.15 12.12 20.85
CA ILE A 165 4.30 12.02 19.39
C ILE A 165 4.26 13.41 18.78
N LYS A 166 3.27 14.24 19.14
CA LYS A 166 3.12 15.61 18.61
C LYS A 166 4.33 16.51 18.90
N ALA A 167 4.98 16.31 20.04
CA ALA A 167 6.18 17.06 20.41
C ALA A 167 7.39 16.78 19.49
N ARG A 168 7.41 15.62 18.82
CA ARG A 168 8.53 15.23 17.92
C ARG A 168 8.14 15.17 16.44
N ILE A 169 6.87 14.89 16.16
CA ILE A 169 6.36 14.65 14.81
C ILE A 169 5.25 15.67 14.56
N ASN A 170 5.55 16.66 13.72
CA ASN A 170 4.63 17.74 13.39
C ASN A 170 3.90 17.44 12.07
N ASN A 171 2.68 17.97 11.94
CA ASN A 171 1.90 17.96 10.69
C ASN A 171 1.56 16.56 10.12
N VAL A 172 1.57 15.51 10.96
CA VAL A 172 1.13 14.18 10.57
C VAL A 172 -0.16 13.84 11.30
N PRO A 173 -1.24 13.45 10.60
CA PRO A 173 -2.47 13.00 11.25
C PRO A 173 -2.21 11.81 12.16
N ILE A 174 -2.80 11.80 13.35
CA ILE A 174 -2.70 10.72 14.32
C ILE A 174 -4.11 10.25 14.67
N VAL A 175 -4.35 8.95 14.57
CA VAL A 175 -5.60 8.30 14.96
C VAL A 175 -5.29 7.22 15.98
N ALA A 176 -6.00 7.25 17.11
CA ALA A 176 -5.94 6.21 18.13
C ALA A 176 -7.19 5.33 18.03
N ILE A 177 -7.01 4.01 17.97
CA ILE A 177 -8.08 3.02 17.76
C ILE A 177 -7.93 1.81 18.67
N SER A 178 -9.05 1.17 18.98
CA SER A 178 -9.10 -0.22 19.45
C SER A 178 -9.66 -1.13 18.36
N ASN A 179 -8.97 -2.21 18.07
CA ASN A 179 -9.48 -3.24 17.16
C ASN A 179 -10.57 -4.11 17.84
N GLU A 180 -10.60 -4.17 19.16
CA GLU A 180 -11.56 -4.95 19.96
C GLU A 180 -12.88 -4.22 20.12
N SER A 181 -12.85 -2.99 20.66
CA SER A 181 -14.06 -2.18 20.88
C SER A 181 -14.50 -1.40 19.63
N GLN A 182 -13.65 -1.31 18.60
CA GLN A 182 -13.81 -0.46 17.42
C GLN A 182 -13.83 1.07 17.73
N ASP A 183 -13.37 1.49 18.90
CA ASP A 183 -13.21 2.89 19.22
C ASP A 183 -12.24 3.56 18.23
N GLY A 184 -12.57 4.78 17.81
CA GLY A 184 -11.76 5.55 16.86
C GLY A 184 -11.89 5.14 15.39
N TYR A 185 -12.66 4.10 15.06
CA TYR A 185 -12.84 3.64 13.67
C TYR A 185 -13.52 4.69 12.77
N ASP A 186 -14.40 5.50 13.29
CA ASP A 186 -15.02 6.59 12.52
C ASP A 186 -13.97 7.59 12.02
N LYS A 187 -12.93 7.85 12.84
CA LYS A 187 -11.83 8.75 12.48
C LYS A 187 -10.97 8.18 11.37
N ILE A 188 -10.65 6.87 11.43
CA ILE A 188 -9.86 6.25 10.37
C ILE A 188 -10.68 6.07 9.08
N LYS A 189 -11.97 5.74 9.16
CA LYS A 189 -12.88 5.69 8.01
C LYS A 189 -13.00 7.05 7.31
N ALA A 190 -13.00 8.15 8.04
CA ALA A 190 -13.05 9.51 7.50
C ALA A 190 -11.79 9.86 6.66
N ILE A 191 -10.64 9.23 6.96
CA ILE A 191 -9.39 9.42 6.22
C ILE A 191 -9.39 8.59 4.93
N ILE A 192 -10.06 7.43 4.92
CA ILE A 192 -10.09 6.52 3.77
C ILE A 192 -11.03 7.09 2.71
N LYS A 193 -10.46 7.41 1.54
CA LYS A 193 -11.19 7.99 0.41
C LYS A 193 -11.21 7.03 -0.77
N LYS A 194 -12.33 7.02 -1.49
CA LYS A 194 -12.48 6.27 -2.74
C LYS A 194 -11.44 6.73 -3.78
N GLY A 195 -10.90 5.79 -4.56
CA GLY A 195 -9.88 6.08 -5.56
C GLY A 195 -8.49 6.37 -4.99
N LYS A 196 -8.29 6.19 -3.67
CA LYS A 196 -6.98 6.33 -3.03
C LYS A 196 -6.42 4.99 -2.59
N THR A 197 -5.11 4.85 -2.70
CA THR A 197 -4.39 3.63 -2.36
C THR A 197 -3.68 3.81 -1.02
N TYR A 198 -3.86 2.84 -0.15
CA TYR A 198 -3.29 2.82 1.20
C TYR A 198 -2.37 1.62 1.37
N CYS A 199 -1.22 1.81 1.97
CA CYS A 199 -0.41 0.72 2.50
C CYS A 199 -0.36 0.79 4.04
N MET A 200 0.02 -0.31 4.69
CA MET A 200 0.23 -0.36 6.13
C MET A 200 1.66 -0.72 6.45
N LEU A 201 2.34 0.14 7.20
CA LEU A 201 3.68 -0.08 7.72
C LEU A 201 3.61 -0.26 9.24
N GLY A 202 4.31 -1.26 9.76
CA GLY A 202 4.32 -1.56 11.19
C GLY A 202 4.88 -2.94 11.48
N SER A 203 5.29 -3.16 12.73
CA SER A 203 5.85 -4.45 13.19
C SER A 203 4.82 -5.58 13.13
N SER A 204 5.27 -6.83 13.26
CA SER A 204 4.36 -7.96 13.47
C SER A 204 3.59 -7.77 14.78
N GLY A 205 2.32 -8.19 14.80
CA GLY A 205 1.52 -8.17 16.03
C GLY A 205 0.93 -6.83 16.46
N VAL A 206 1.17 -5.74 15.73
CA VAL A 206 0.56 -4.42 16.03
C VAL A 206 -0.90 -4.28 15.60
N GLY A 207 -1.53 -5.33 15.06
CA GLY A 207 -2.95 -5.33 14.71
C GLY A 207 -3.30 -4.92 13.28
N LYS A 208 -2.33 -4.90 12.34
CA LYS A 208 -2.59 -4.54 10.92
C LYS A 208 -3.62 -5.42 10.23
N SER A 209 -3.47 -6.75 10.37
CA SER A 209 -4.42 -7.72 9.76
C SER A 209 -5.82 -7.58 10.31
N THR A 210 -5.95 -7.38 11.62
CA THR A 210 -7.24 -7.14 12.27
C THR A 210 -7.86 -5.84 11.79
N LEU A 211 -7.05 -4.78 11.67
CA LEU A 211 -7.51 -3.49 11.15
C LEU A 211 -8.04 -3.61 9.71
N ILE A 212 -7.34 -4.33 8.82
CA ILE A 212 -7.80 -4.57 7.43
C ILE A 212 -9.14 -5.33 7.44
N ASN A 213 -9.25 -6.40 8.22
CA ASN A 213 -10.47 -7.19 8.31
C ASN A 213 -11.66 -6.35 8.82
N ASN A 214 -11.45 -5.58 9.87
CA ASN A 214 -12.48 -4.71 10.43
C ASN A 214 -12.91 -3.60 9.45
N LEU A 215 -11.98 -2.98 8.74
CA LEU A 215 -12.28 -1.94 7.74
C LEU A 215 -12.99 -2.50 6.52
N SER A 216 -12.64 -3.71 6.08
CA SER A 216 -13.26 -4.35 4.93
C SER A 216 -14.61 -5.00 5.24
N GLY A 217 -14.92 -5.24 6.51
CA GLY A 217 -16.06 -6.04 6.94
C GLY A 217 -15.99 -7.52 6.54
N LYS A 218 -14.78 -8.01 6.19
CA LYS A 218 -14.53 -9.38 5.71
C LYS A 218 -13.25 -9.92 6.34
N SER A 219 -13.20 -11.24 6.56
CA SER A 219 -11.97 -11.92 6.99
C SER A 219 -11.05 -12.17 5.77
N ILE A 220 -10.36 -11.12 5.32
CA ILE A 220 -9.45 -11.18 4.16
C ILE A 220 -8.05 -11.67 4.58
N MET A 221 -7.60 -11.23 5.76
CA MET A 221 -6.28 -11.55 6.29
C MET A 221 -6.38 -12.54 7.44
N ARG A 222 -5.48 -13.54 7.46
CA ARG A 222 -5.34 -14.42 8.61
C ARG A 222 -4.81 -13.62 9.80
N THR A 223 -5.49 -13.76 10.95
CA THR A 223 -5.09 -13.15 12.22
C THR A 223 -4.72 -14.27 13.19
N ASP A 224 -3.48 -14.25 13.67
CA ASP A 224 -3.03 -15.15 14.74
C ASP A 224 -2.95 -14.34 16.04
N THR A 225 -3.43 -14.91 17.15
CA THR A 225 -3.14 -14.40 18.49
C THR A 225 -1.64 -14.52 18.75
N ILE A 226 -1.02 -13.40 19.18
CA ILE A 226 0.40 -13.45 19.57
C ILE A 226 0.49 -14.40 20.76
N SER A 227 1.19 -15.54 20.57
CA SER A 227 1.57 -16.38 21.68
C SER A 227 2.43 -15.55 22.63
N GLN A 228 2.00 -15.40 23.88
CA GLN A 228 2.85 -14.88 24.94
C GLN A 228 3.96 -15.90 25.14
N SER A 229 5.07 -15.74 24.44
CA SER A 229 6.30 -16.42 24.82
C SER A 229 6.77 -15.77 26.11
N THR A 230 6.61 -16.50 27.20
CA THR A 230 7.22 -16.27 28.50
C THR A 230 8.75 -16.14 28.38
#